data_6f0a49f34a0bb89857ab5871dc2932d1
#
_entry.id   6f0a49f34a0bb89857ab5871dc2932d1
#
_cell.length_a   1.000
_cell.length_b   1.000
_cell.length_c   1.000
_cell.angle_alpha   90.00
_cell.angle_beta   90.00
_cell.angle_gamma   90.00
#
_symmetry.space_group_name_H-M   'P 1'
#
loop_
_entity.id
_entity.type
_entity.pdbx_description
1 polymer ?
#
loop_
_entity_poly.entity_id
_entity_poly.type
_entity_poly.pdbx_seq_one_letter_code
_entity_poly.pdbx_strand_id
1 'polypeptide(L)'
;GFGRLGSHFWGFEMSGVIPDIITLGKSIGNGHPLSVVITKKNIADVFNNGMEYFNSFGGNPVSCEIGQAVLGVIKEEKLQENASSVGNYLLDGLKNIQNKYNIIGDVRGRGLFIGIELIEDMDNLVPAVDEAEIVVNAMKDKGILISLDGPDHNVLKIKPPLVFNKKNADYFLESFEAVLLKSF
;
A
#
# COMPACT_ATOMS: atom_id res chain seq x y z
N GLY A 1 4.10 -2.22 5.15
CA GLY A 1 4.40 -3.63 5.11
C GLY A 1 3.21 -4.55 5.21
N PHE A 2 3.25 -5.51 6.05
CA PHE A 2 2.21 -6.53 6.29
C PHE A 2 1.90 -7.36 5.02
N GLY A 3 2.97 -7.95 4.42
CA GLY A 3 2.88 -8.80 3.24
C GLY A 3 2.74 -8.05 1.90
N ARG A 4 2.27 -6.81 1.92
CA ARG A 4 1.96 -5.99 0.73
C ARG A 4 3.14 -5.74 -0.20
N LEU A 5 4.35 -5.65 0.35
CA LEU A 5 5.55 -5.35 -0.42
C LEU A 5 6.09 -6.54 -1.23
N GLY A 6 5.55 -7.72 -0.99
CA GLY A 6 5.91 -8.94 -1.71
C GLY A 6 7.27 -9.51 -1.32
N SER A 7 8.34 -8.77 -1.51
CA SER A 7 9.71 -9.21 -1.20
C SER A 7 9.95 -9.51 0.28
N HIS A 8 9.30 -8.76 1.18
CA HIS A 8 9.39 -8.88 2.63
C HIS A 8 8.02 -8.74 3.26
N PHE A 9 7.79 -9.38 4.39
CA PHE A 9 6.52 -9.25 5.11
C PHE A 9 6.40 -7.87 5.79
N TRP A 10 7.48 -7.42 6.43
CA TRP A 10 7.56 -6.12 7.08
C TRP A 10 8.32 -5.11 6.23
N GLY A 11 7.84 -3.87 6.18
CA GLY A 11 8.48 -2.80 5.40
C GLY A 11 9.91 -2.48 5.87
N PHE A 12 10.17 -2.55 7.16
CA PHE A 12 11.48 -2.25 7.73
C PHE A 12 12.57 -3.28 7.37
N GLU A 13 12.20 -4.52 7.03
CA GLU A 13 13.17 -5.56 6.63
C GLU A 13 13.97 -5.15 5.39
N MET A 14 13.36 -4.35 4.51
CA MET A 14 14.03 -3.84 3.31
C MET A 14 15.22 -2.94 3.59
N SER A 15 15.25 -2.33 4.76
CA SER A 15 16.37 -1.46 5.20
C SER A 15 17.35 -2.17 6.10
N GLY A 16 17.20 -3.50 6.31
CA GLY A 16 18.06 -4.29 7.20
C GLY A 16 17.92 -3.89 8.68
N VAL A 17 16.88 -3.17 9.06
CA VAL A 17 16.65 -2.71 10.43
C VAL A 17 15.90 -3.77 11.22
N ILE A 18 16.35 -4.01 12.46
CA ILE A 18 15.62 -4.82 13.44
C ILE A 18 15.08 -3.85 14.51
N PRO A 19 13.80 -3.49 14.47
CA PRO A 19 13.22 -2.54 15.41
C PRO A 19 13.08 -3.16 16.80
N ASP A 20 13.12 -2.32 17.83
CA ASP A 20 12.87 -2.72 19.22
C ASP A 20 11.38 -2.82 19.52
N ILE A 21 10.57 -2.00 18.86
CA ILE A 21 9.12 -1.95 19.00
C ILE A 21 8.49 -1.87 17.62
N ILE A 22 7.50 -2.71 17.35
CA ILE A 22 6.70 -2.71 16.13
C ILE A 22 5.25 -2.43 16.51
N THR A 23 4.63 -1.44 15.86
CA THR A 23 3.21 -1.18 15.99
C THR A 23 2.47 -1.58 14.72
N LEU A 24 1.34 -2.25 14.88
CA LEU A 24 0.47 -2.73 13.81
C LEU A 24 -0.93 -2.16 13.97
N GLY A 25 -1.58 -1.93 12.86
CA GLY A 25 -2.99 -1.54 12.83
C GLY A 25 -3.58 -1.85 11.46
N LYS A 26 -4.78 -1.39 11.20
CA LYS A 26 -5.47 -1.48 9.90
C LYS A 26 -5.47 -2.89 9.30
N SER A 27 -4.42 -3.23 8.53
CA SER A 27 -4.30 -4.50 7.79
C SER A 27 -4.38 -5.75 8.67
N ILE A 28 -3.90 -5.69 9.93
CA ILE A 28 -3.95 -6.84 10.85
C ILE A 28 -5.38 -7.29 11.16
N GLY A 29 -6.33 -6.35 11.16
CA GLY A 29 -7.75 -6.65 11.39
C GLY A 29 -8.57 -6.80 10.11
N ASN A 30 -8.02 -6.43 8.94
CA ASN A 30 -8.71 -6.45 7.64
C ASN A 30 -10.14 -5.87 7.69
N GLY A 31 -10.30 -4.70 8.33
CA GLY A 31 -11.57 -4.02 8.54
C GLY A 31 -12.12 -4.14 9.97
N HIS A 32 -11.70 -5.14 10.74
CA HIS A 32 -11.96 -5.19 12.17
C HIS A 32 -11.02 -4.23 12.93
N PRO A 33 -11.50 -3.49 13.94
CA PRO A 33 -10.66 -2.61 14.74
C PRO A 33 -9.70 -3.41 15.63
N LEU A 34 -8.49 -3.65 15.13
CA LEU A 34 -7.43 -4.38 15.81
C LEU A 34 -6.11 -3.64 15.63
N SER A 35 -5.38 -3.49 16.72
CA SER A 35 -4.00 -3.04 16.73
C SER A 35 -3.15 -3.93 17.63
N VAL A 36 -1.84 -3.99 17.33
CA VAL A 36 -0.89 -4.85 18.04
C VAL A 36 0.41 -4.09 18.27
N VAL A 37 1.01 -4.30 19.42
CA VAL A 37 2.39 -3.89 19.72
C VAL A 37 3.22 -5.14 19.94
N ILE A 38 4.33 -5.25 19.22
CA ILE A 38 5.31 -6.32 19.39
C ILE A 38 6.60 -5.69 19.89
N THR A 39 7.19 -6.24 20.93
CA THR A 39 8.45 -5.72 21.48
C THR A 39 9.32 -6.86 22.06
N LYS A 40 10.58 -6.53 22.34
CA LYS A 40 11.51 -7.43 23.00
C LYS A 40 11.13 -7.63 24.46
N LYS A 41 11.41 -8.85 24.97
CA LYS A 41 11.05 -9.21 26.35
C LYS A 41 11.60 -8.23 27.41
N ASN A 42 12.84 -7.81 27.27
CA ASN A 42 13.46 -6.86 28.22
C ASN A 42 12.75 -5.49 28.27
N ILE A 43 12.19 -5.04 27.15
CA ILE A 43 11.38 -3.81 27.11
C ILE A 43 10.03 -4.02 27.76
N ALA A 44 9.38 -5.16 27.47
CA ALA A 44 8.11 -5.52 28.09
C ALA A 44 8.27 -5.67 29.63
N ASP A 45 9.39 -6.26 30.09
CA ASP A 45 9.67 -6.40 31.52
C ASP A 45 9.81 -5.03 32.24
N VAL A 46 10.40 -4.02 31.58
CA VAL A 46 10.48 -2.66 32.14
C VAL A 46 9.10 -1.99 32.19
N PHE A 47 8.23 -2.25 31.20
CA PHE A 47 6.87 -1.75 31.23
C PHE A 47 6.04 -2.38 32.37
N ASN A 48 6.34 -3.61 32.76
CA ASN A 48 5.73 -4.28 33.92
C ASN A 48 6.34 -3.76 35.22
N ASN A 49 6.13 -2.51 35.54
CA ASN A 49 6.75 -1.77 36.66
C ASN A 49 5.89 -1.73 37.95
N GLY A 50 4.85 -2.54 38.01
CA GLY A 50 3.91 -2.62 39.14
C GLY A 50 2.76 -1.61 39.09
N MET A 51 2.72 -0.72 38.09
CA MET A 51 1.54 0.10 37.81
C MET A 51 0.50 -0.74 37.06
N GLU A 52 -0.76 -0.60 37.47
CA GLU A 52 -1.86 -1.28 36.77
C GLU A 52 -1.98 -0.77 35.33
N TYR A 53 -1.99 -1.69 34.38
CA TYR A 53 -2.36 -1.43 32.99
C TYR A 53 -3.70 -2.09 32.69
N PHE A 54 -4.69 -1.31 32.34
CA PHE A 54 -6.01 -1.79 31.98
C PHE A 54 -6.41 -1.36 30.57
N ASN A 55 -6.95 -2.30 29.80
CA ASN A 55 -7.49 -2.06 28.46
C ASN A 55 -8.73 -2.92 28.28
N SER A 56 -9.92 -2.31 28.18
CA SER A 56 -11.19 -3.00 28.09
C SER A 56 -11.29 -3.99 26.92
N PHE A 57 -10.64 -3.69 25.80
CA PHE A 57 -10.70 -4.51 24.58
C PHE A 57 -9.40 -5.27 24.30
N GLY A 58 -8.32 -4.96 25.01
CA GLY A 58 -7.02 -5.59 24.80
C GLY A 58 -7.05 -7.08 25.08
N GLY A 59 -6.56 -7.88 24.14
CA GLY A 59 -6.47 -9.34 24.27
C GLY A 59 -7.81 -10.07 24.24
N ASN A 60 -8.90 -9.42 23.78
CA ASN A 60 -10.17 -10.14 23.68
C ASN A 60 -10.08 -11.25 22.63
N PRO A 61 -10.68 -12.44 22.91
CA PRO A 61 -10.54 -13.62 22.05
C PRO A 61 -11.02 -13.40 20.60
N VAL A 62 -12.10 -12.66 20.41
CA VAL A 62 -12.70 -12.43 19.08
C VAL A 62 -11.72 -11.67 18.17
N SER A 63 -11.15 -10.57 18.65
CA SER A 63 -10.18 -9.79 17.88
C SER A 63 -8.89 -10.59 17.62
N CYS A 64 -8.46 -11.39 18.58
CA CYS A 64 -7.28 -12.25 18.42
C CYS A 64 -7.50 -13.31 17.33
N GLU A 65 -8.65 -13.99 17.32
CA GLU A 65 -9.02 -14.95 16.28
C GLU A 65 -9.12 -14.31 14.89
N ILE A 66 -9.69 -13.10 14.79
CA ILE A 66 -9.73 -12.36 13.53
C ILE A 66 -8.32 -12.05 13.03
N GLY A 67 -7.43 -11.59 13.90
CA GLY A 67 -6.03 -11.34 13.52
C GLY A 67 -5.30 -12.59 13.06
N GLN A 68 -5.52 -13.72 13.74
CA GLN A 68 -4.96 -15.02 13.34
C GLN A 68 -5.53 -15.50 11.99
N ALA A 69 -6.83 -15.36 11.77
CA ALA A 69 -7.45 -15.70 10.50
C ALA A 69 -6.87 -14.87 9.34
N VAL A 70 -6.66 -13.57 9.53
CA VAL A 70 -6.01 -12.70 8.52
C VAL A 70 -4.61 -13.20 8.18
N LEU A 71 -3.80 -13.52 9.18
CA LEU A 71 -2.46 -14.10 8.98
C LEU A 71 -2.50 -15.46 8.28
N GLY A 72 -3.46 -16.30 8.67
CA GLY A 72 -3.70 -17.60 8.05
C GLY A 72 -3.98 -17.47 6.55
N VAL A 73 -4.94 -16.62 6.16
CA VAL A 73 -5.30 -16.37 4.76
C VAL A 73 -4.11 -15.84 3.95
N ILE A 74 -3.35 -14.88 4.50
CA ILE A 74 -2.16 -14.35 3.81
C ILE A 74 -1.17 -15.46 3.48
N LYS A 75 -0.96 -16.39 4.41
CA LYS A 75 -0.03 -17.51 4.27
C LYS A 75 -0.57 -18.60 3.33
N GLU A 76 -1.80 -19.04 3.53
CA GLU A 76 -2.43 -20.16 2.82
C GLU A 76 -2.67 -19.80 1.34
N GLU A 77 -3.14 -18.59 1.07
CA GLU A 77 -3.38 -18.09 -0.28
C GLU A 77 -2.12 -17.48 -0.92
N LYS A 78 -0.96 -17.51 -0.24
CA LYS A 78 0.32 -16.98 -0.72
C LYS A 78 0.22 -15.53 -1.21
N LEU A 79 -0.50 -14.71 -0.44
CA LEU A 79 -0.80 -13.33 -0.85
C LEU A 79 0.45 -12.43 -0.90
N GLN A 80 1.51 -12.77 -0.17
CA GLN A 80 2.78 -12.06 -0.27
C GLN A 80 3.46 -12.31 -1.62
N GLU A 81 3.50 -13.56 -2.10
CA GLU A 81 4.01 -13.92 -3.43
C GLU A 81 3.15 -13.31 -4.54
N ASN A 82 1.82 -13.31 -4.36
CA ASN A 82 0.91 -12.63 -5.27
C ASN A 82 1.22 -11.13 -5.35
N ALA A 83 1.41 -10.46 -4.20
CA ALA A 83 1.77 -9.05 -4.16
C ALA A 83 3.09 -8.76 -4.90
N SER A 84 4.08 -9.65 -4.80
CA SER A 84 5.32 -9.53 -5.55
C SER A 84 5.11 -9.67 -7.06
N SER A 85 4.47 -10.76 -7.47
CA SER A 85 4.28 -11.10 -8.88
C SER A 85 3.38 -10.08 -9.62
N VAL A 86 2.21 -9.81 -9.06
CA VAL A 86 1.24 -8.88 -9.68
C VAL A 86 1.71 -7.44 -9.56
N GLY A 87 2.38 -7.09 -8.45
CA GLY A 87 2.96 -5.77 -8.26
C GLY A 87 4.05 -5.45 -9.27
N ASN A 88 4.96 -6.38 -9.56
CA ASN A 88 5.98 -6.21 -10.59
C ASN A 88 5.33 -6.07 -11.98
N TYR A 89 4.36 -6.92 -12.30
CA TYR A 89 3.61 -6.84 -13.55
C TYR A 89 2.94 -5.46 -13.74
N LEU A 90 2.28 -4.97 -12.71
CA LEU A 90 1.62 -3.65 -12.73
C LEU A 90 2.66 -2.52 -12.87
N LEU A 91 3.76 -2.61 -12.14
CA LEU A 91 4.84 -1.62 -12.19
C LEU A 91 5.48 -1.53 -13.58
N ASP A 92 5.73 -2.67 -14.22
CA ASP A 92 6.28 -2.73 -15.58
C ASP A 92 5.29 -2.14 -16.60
N GLY A 93 3.99 -2.46 -16.48
CA GLY A 93 2.95 -1.86 -17.30
C GLY A 93 2.87 -0.34 -17.15
N LEU A 94 2.96 0.16 -15.92
CA LEU A 94 2.96 1.60 -15.65
C LEU A 94 4.20 2.32 -16.20
N LYS A 95 5.38 1.70 -16.13
CA LYS A 95 6.59 2.25 -16.76
C LYS A 95 6.49 2.31 -18.27
N ASN A 96 5.81 1.34 -18.89
CA ASN A 96 5.53 1.39 -20.32
C ASN A 96 4.59 2.55 -20.68
N ILE A 97 3.62 2.86 -19.83
CA ILE A 97 2.74 4.04 -20.00
C ILE A 97 3.54 5.33 -19.76
N GLN A 98 4.38 5.39 -18.72
CA GLN A 98 5.27 6.53 -18.46
C GLN A 98 6.09 6.93 -19.70
N ASN A 99 6.63 5.96 -20.44
CA ASN A 99 7.39 6.22 -21.66
C ASN A 99 6.58 6.88 -22.80
N LYS A 100 5.26 6.90 -22.69
CA LYS A 100 4.35 7.47 -23.72
C LYS A 100 3.80 8.84 -23.32
N TYR A 101 3.76 9.14 -22.01
CA TYR A 101 3.08 10.33 -21.49
C TYR A 101 4.00 11.14 -20.59
N ASN A 102 4.42 12.31 -21.06
CA ASN A 102 5.37 13.20 -20.36
C ASN A 102 4.84 13.74 -19.03
N ILE A 103 3.53 13.69 -18.80
CA ILE A 103 2.92 14.08 -17.52
C ILE A 103 3.30 13.13 -16.39
N ILE A 104 3.79 11.93 -16.67
CA ILE A 104 4.23 10.98 -15.65
C ILE A 104 5.73 11.18 -15.38
N GLY A 105 6.04 11.89 -14.29
CA GLY A 105 7.41 12.15 -13.87
C GLY A 105 8.12 10.94 -13.33
N ASP A 106 7.45 10.17 -12.45
CA ASP A 106 8.04 8.97 -11.84
C ASP A 106 6.98 7.89 -11.58
N VAL A 107 7.42 6.65 -11.72
CA VAL A 107 6.66 5.45 -11.35
C VAL A 107 7.51 4.59 -10.43
N ARG A 108 7.15 4.53 -9.16
CA ARG A 108 7.89 3.84 -8.10
C ARG A 108 6.98 2.96 -7.25
N GLY A 109 7.56 1.94 -6.64
CA GLY A 109 6.83 1.08 -5.71
C GLY A 109 7.46 -0.28 -5.49
N ARG A 110 6.81 -1.05 -4.63
CA ARG A 110 7.14 -2.46 -4.38
C ARG A 110 5.88 -3.25 -4.08
N GLY A 111 5.77 -4.42 -4.73
CA GLY A 111 4.58 -5.23 -4.61
C GLY A 111 3.33 -4.43 -4.96
N LEU A 112 2.31 -4.54 -4.13
CA LEU A 112 1.05 -3.80 -4.29
C LEU A 112 1.03 -2.47 -3.51
N PHE A 113 2.15 -1.75 -3.51
CA PHE A 113 2.27 -0.39 -3.01
C PHE A 113 3.04 0.45 -4.02
N ILE A 114 2.32 1.17 -4.88
CA ILE A 114 2.85 1.89 -6.04
C ILE A 114 2.40 3.35 -5.97
N GLY A 115 3.28 4.25 -6.38
CA GLY A 115 3.01 5.66 -6.60
C GLY A 115 3.33 6.04 -8.04
N ILE A 116 2.48 6.86 -8.64
CA ILE A 116 2.70 7.51 -9.92
C ILE A 116 2.71 9.01 -9.67
N GLU A 117 3.83 9.66 -9.88
CA GLU A 117 3.99 11.10 -9.70
C GLU A 117 3.72 11.82 -11.00
N LEU A 118 2.79 12.76 -10.96
CA LEU A 118 2.44 13.59 -12.12
C LEU A 118 3.15 14.95 -12.02
N ILE A 119 3.66 15.40 -13.15
CA ILE A 119 4.39 16.68 -13.29
C ILE A 119 3.95 17.39 -14.55
N GLU A 120 3.95 18.73 -14.53
CA GLU A 120 3.70 19.57 -15.68
C GLU A 120 4.95 19.78 -16.55
N ASP A 121 6.11 19.82 -15.90
CA ASP A 121 7.39 20.14 -16.52
C ASP A 121 8.49 19.19 -16.01
N MET A 122 9.08 18.42 -16.92
CA MET A 122 10.16 17.47 -16.62
C MET A 122 11.47 18.15 -16.21
N ASP A 123 11.76 19.33 -16.74
CA ASP A 123 13.03 20.03 -16.48
C ASP A 123 13.03 20.68 -15.09
N ASN A 124 11.88 21.24 -14.69
CA ASN A 124 11.72 21.95 -13.42
C ASN A 124 10.98 21.11 -12.35
N LEU A 125 10.50 19.93 -12.71
CA LEU A 125 9.73 19.01 -11.84
C LEU A 125 8.52 19.68 -11.18
N VAL A 126 7.80 20.52 -11.94
CA VAL A 126 6.61 21.21 -11.44
C VAL A 126 5.49 20.21 -11.18
N PRO A 127 4.93 20.13 -9.95
CA PRO A 127 3.86 19.19 -9.64
C PRO A 127 2.57 19.47 -10.42
N ALA A 128 2.01 18.45 -11.07
CA ALA A 128 0.73 18.51 -11.79
C ALA A 128 -0.44 18.20 -10.85
N VAL A 129 -0.83 19.18 -10.03
CA VAL A 129 -1.83 19.01 -8.96
C VAL A 129 -3.24 18.88 -9.52
N ASP A 130 -3.63 19.81 -10.39
CA ASP A 130 -4.96 19.86 -11.00
C ASP A 130 -5.19 18.65 -11.92
N GLU A 131 -4.17 18.25 -12.65
CA GLU A 131 -4.18 17.07 -13.53
C GLU A 131 -4.31 15.78 -12.71
N ALA A 132 -3.67 15.71 -11.54
CA ALA A 132 -3.80 14.57 -10.63
C ALA A 132 -5.24 14.43 -10.12
N GLU A 133 -5.92 15.52 -9.78
CA GLU A 133 -7.33 15.50 -9.41
C GLU A 133 -8.23 15.08 -10.59
N ILE A 134 -7.97 15.56 -11.79
CA ILE A 134 -8.69 15.14 -13.00
C ILE A 134 -8.55 13.63 -13.20
N VAL A 135 -7.34 13.09 -13.11
CA VAL A 135 -7.10 11.64 -13.25
C VAL A 135 -7.85 10.84 -12.18
N VAL A 136 -7.78 11.22 -10.91
CA VAL A 136 -8.47 10.52 -9.82
C VAL A 136 -9.98 10.47 -10.08
N ASN A 137 -10.58 11.60 -10.46
CA ASN A 137 -12.00 11.67 -10.75
C ASN A 137 -12.40 10.84 -11.98
N ALA A 138 -11.60 10.89 -13.05
CA ALA A 138 -11.84 10.09 -14.25
C ALA A 138 -11.68 8.58 -14.00
N MET A 139 -10.74 8.18 -13.14
CA MET A 139 -10.58 6.79 -12.73
C MET A 139 -11.77 6.31 -11.87
N LYS A 140 -12.29 7.16 -10.99
CA LYS A 140 -13.52 6.87 -10.24
C LYS A 140 -14.71 6.59 -11.17
N ASP A 141 -14.84 7.34 -12.26
CA ASP A 141 -15.90 7.14 -13.24
C ASP A 141 -15.77 5.80 -14.00
N LYS A 142 -14.58 5.21 -13.99
CA LYS A 142 -14.30 3.85 -14.47
C LYS A 142 -14.44 2.79 -13.34
N GLY A 143 -14.94 3.16 -12.16
CA GLY A 143 -15.09 2.24 -11.02
C GLY A 143 -13.79 1.95 -10.27
N ILE A 144 -12.73 2.72 -10.48
CA ILE A 144 -11.43 2.55 -9.83
C ILE A 144 -11.19 3.69 -8.84
N LEU A 145 -11.17 3.37 -7.54
CA LEU A 145 -10.90 4.32 -6.49
C LEU A 145 -9.39 4.35 -6.17
N ILE A 146 -8.77 5.47 -6.46
CA ILE A 146 -7.40 5.80 -6.07
C ILE A 146 -7.39 7.12 -5.30
N SER A 147 -6.29 7.42 -4.62
CA SER A 147 -6.16 8.68 -3.87
C SER A 147 -4.85 9.38 -4.19
N LEU A 148 -4.80 10.67 -3.90
CA LEU A 148 -3.58 11.47 -3.97
C LEU A 148 -2.76 11.34 -2.68
N ASP A 149 -1.47 11.50 -2.80
CA ASP A 149 -0.50 11.51 -1.70
C ASP A 149 0.68 12.46 -2.06
N GLY A 150 1.66 12.53 -1.16
CA GLY A 150 2.79 13.43 -1.30
C GLY A 150 2.51 14.84 -0.80
N PRO A 151 3.55 15.65 -0.56
CA PRO A 151 3.41 17.01 -0.04
C PRO A 151 2.66 17.93 -1.00
N ASP A 152 2.79 17.69 -2.30
CA ASP A 152 2.19 18.51 -3.35
C ASP A 152 0.90 17.91 -3.92
N HIS A 153 0.39 16.80 -3.35
CA HIS A 153 -0.83 16.12 -3.79
C HIS A 153 -0.86 15.69 -5.27
N ASN A 154 0.30 15.45 -5.86
CA ASN A 154 0.49 15.06 -7.26
C ASN A 154 0.85 13.59 -7.47
N VAL A 155 0.87 12.79 -6.40
CA VAL A 155 1.20 11.36 -6.46
C VAL A 155 -0.08 10.52 -6.37
N LEU A 156 -0.39 9.80 -7.42
CA LEU A 156 -1.46 8.80 -7.42
C LEU A 156 -1.02 7.59 -6.59
N LYS A 157 -1.71 7.33 -5.49
CA LYS A 157 -1.40 6.22 -4.58
C LYS A 157 -2.23 4.99 -4.90
N ILE A 158 -1.53 3.92 -5.29
CA ILE A 158 -2.12 2.64 -5.66
C ILE A 158 -1.82 1.61 -4.58
N LYS A 159 -2.87 1.21 -3.84
CA LYS A 159 -2.81 0.19 -2.78
C LYS A 159 -4.02 -0.74 -2.85
N PRO A 160 -4.10 -1.61 -3.85
CA PRO A 160 -5.23 -2.53 -3.99
C PRO A 160 -5.22 -3.60 -2.88
N PRO A 161 -6.32 -4.35 -2.68
CA PRO A 161 -6.34 -5.53 -1.83
C PRO A 161 -5.25 -6.53 -2.20
N LEU A 162 -4.77 -7.33 -1.23
CA LEU A 162 -3.71 -8.33 -1.49
C LEU A 162 -4.13 -9.43 -2.49
N VAL A 163 -5.43 -9.65 -2.65
CA VAL A 163 -6.01 -10.58 -3.63
C VAL A 163 -6.11 -10.00 -5.05
N PHE A 164 -5.63 -8.77 -5.26
CA PHE A 164 -5.58 -8.13 -6.57
C PHE A 164 -4.77 -9.01 -7.53
N ASN A 165 -5.35 -9.34 -8.66
CA ASN A 165 -4.78 -10.28 -9.61
C ASN A 165 -4.39 -9.61 -10.94
N LYS A 166 -3.82 -10.40 -11.86
CA LYS A 166 -3.35 -9.89 -13.15
C LYS A 166 -4.47 -9.27 -13.98
N LYS A 167 -5.68 -9.84 -13.99
CA LYS A 167 -6.83 -9.27 -14.72
C LYS A 167 -7.22 -7.90 -14.17
N ASN A 168 -7.14 -7.72 -12.85
CA ASN A 168 -7.38 -6.42 -12.23
C ASN A 168 -6.28 -5.42 -12.61
N ALA A 169 -5.03 -5.87 -12.70
CA ALA A 169 -3.91 -5.03 -13.14
C ALA A 169 -4.08 -4.60 -14.61
N ASP A 170 -4.49 -5.53 -15.50
CA ASP A 170 -4.79 -5.23 -16.90
C ASP A 170 -5.89 -4.17 -17.00
N TYR A 171 -7.00 -4.37 -16.28
CA TYR A 171 -8.10 -3.39 -16.24
C TYR A 171 -7.66 -2.03 -15.73
N PHE A 172 -6.80 -1.99 -14.72
CA PHE A 172 -6.24 -0.74 -14.20
C PHE A 172 -5.40 -0.04 -15.27
N LEU A 173 -4.46 -0.76 -15.90
CA LEU A 173 -3.56 -0.21 -16.93
C LEU A 173 -4.34 0.33 -18.13
N GLU A 174 -5.28 -0.43 -18.67
CA GLU A 174 -6.14 -0.02 -19.78
C GLU A 174 -6.97 1.22 -19.43
N SER A 175 -7.56 1.24 -18.22
CA SER A 175 -8.36 2.36 -17.76
C SER A 175 -7.53 3.62 -17.56
N PHE A 176 -6.33 3.49 -16.98
CA PHE A 176 -5.42 4.59 -16.72
C PHE A 176 -4.90 5.18 -18.03
N GLU A 177 -4.44 4.36 -18.96
CA GLU A 177 -3.99 4.83 -20.27
C GLU A 177 -5.12 5.52 -21.05
N ALA A 178 -6.34 4.98 -20.99
CA ALA A 178 -7.51 5.61 -21.64
C ALA A 178 -7.89 6.95 -21.01
N VAL A 179 -7.68 7.12 -19.69
CA VAL A 179 -7.87 8.43 -19.01
C VAL A 179 -6.81 9.41 -19.47
N LEU A 180 -5.54 9.05 -19.50
CA LEU A 180 -4.47 9.91 -19.97
C LEU A 180 -4.68 10.36 -21.41
N LEU A 181 -5.00 9.44 -22.30
CA LEU A 181 -5.25 9.75 -23.73
C LEU A 181 -6.40 10.72 -23.93
N LYS A 182 -7.40 10.73 -23.05
CA LYS A 182 -8.57 11.61 -23.15
C LYS A 182 -8.34 12.98 -22.52
N SER A 183 -7.47 13.04 -21.51
CA SER A 183 -7.30 14.24 -20.67
C SER A 183 -6.09 15.08 -21.08
N PHE A 184 -5.09 14.44 -21.71
CA PHE A 184 -3.79 15.04 -22.08
C PHE A 184 -3.34 14.54 -23.45
#